data_59bb1d00c46998fd6cb026e63a0059c8
#
_entry.id   59bb1d00c46998fd6cb026e63a0059c8
#
_cell.length_a   1.000
_cell.length_b   1.000
_cell.length_c   1.000
_cell.angle_alpha   90.00
_cell.angle_beta   90.00
_cell.angle_gamma   90.00
#
_symmetry.space_group_name_H-M   'P 1'
#
loop_
_entity.id
_entity.type
_entity.pdbx_description
1 polymer ?
#
loop_
_entity_poly.entity_id
_entity_poly.type
_entity_poly.pdbx_seq_one_letter_code
_entity_poly.pdbx_strand_id
1 'polypeptide(L)'
;MKKLFLACLMLLGAIQSWATGQEADIIYLYGEKWMLLGRPLDNVRDVKARLSLALPEARTKSTANPDGIVCIWSVQGTHLQLDSVAVIVGENKLTYPALGLKDPFDKYINKDHISASWVNGQLRAARGKQLYYEHTGYNRNYASEIFLTFKNGKMTDMKTFNNNVRTEGFDLTNGKVMQALQDGMDTKEYSELKGSSVLARISDMDINKSGELKDCKVRIIMRKNGYSTELTNHPLEKRVKNALKNLSPWRTLYINGNVIIPHSTFTFPITVE
;
A
#
# COMPACT_ATOMS: atom_id res chain seq x y z
N MET A 1 8.92 -21.38 -36.02
CA MET A 1 7.67 -21.00 -35.35
C MET A 1 7.63 -21.42 -33.87
N LYS A 2 7.91 -22.66 -33.46
CA LYS A 2 7.89 -23.10 -32.05
C LYS A 2 8.83 -22.31 -31.10
N LYS A 3 10.04 -21.91 -31.58
CA LYS A 3 11.01 -21.15 -30.79
C LYS A 3 10.59 -19.68 -30.54
N LEU A 4 9.87 -19.08 -31.50
CA LEU A 4 9.32 -17.71 -31.36
C LEU A 4 8.16 -17.68 -30.37
N PHE A 5 7.32 -18.70 -30.35
CA PHE A 5 6.19 -18.85 -29.43
C PHE A 5 6.67 -19.04 -27.98
N LEU A 6 7.77 -19.79 -27.79
CA LEU A 6 8.37 -19.98 -26.46
C LEU A 6 9.00 -18.69 -25.92
N ALA A 7 9.61 -17.85 -26.79
CA ALA A 7 10.15 -16.55 -26.41
C ALA A 7 9.05 -15.55 -26.01
N CYS A 8 7.91 -15.54 -26.70
CA CYS A 8 6.75 -14.73 -26.32
C CYS A 8 6.12 -15.20 -25.00
N LEU A 9 6.07 -16.50 -24.72
CA LEU A 9 5.57 -17.01 -23.43
C LEU A 9 6.48 -16.65 -22.25
N MET A 10 7.80 -16.62 -22.46
CA MET A 10 8.75 -16.18 -21.41
C MET A 10 8.68 -14.67 -21.15
N LEU A 11 8.36 -13.85 -22.15
CA LEU A 11 8.17 -12.41 -22.00
C LEU A 11 6.86 -12.06 -21.24
N LEU A 12 5.83 -12.90 -21.36
CA LEU A 12 4.56 -12.72 -20.61
C LEU A 12 4.66 -13.13 -19.14
N GLY A 13 5.64 -13.96 -18.76
CA GLY A 13 5.89 -14.36 -17.36
C GLY A 13 6.71 -13.34 -16.54
N ALA A 14 7.30 -12.33 -17.18
CA ALA A 14 8.22 -11.40 -16.53
C ALA A 14 7.59 -10.09 -16.04
N ILE A 15 6.27 -9.88 -16.22
CA ILE A 15 5.58 -8.69 -15.73
C ILE A 15 4.86 -9.01 -14.41
N GLN A 16 5.57 -9.51 -13.43
CA GLN A 16 5.20 -9.23 -12.05
C GLN A 16 5.75 -7.84 -11.72
N SER A 17 5.04 -6.81 -12.13
CA SER A 17 5.24 -5.47 -11.64
C SER A 17 4.93 -5.49 -10.13
N TRP A 18 5.95 -5.64 -9.32
CA TRP A 18 5.86 -5.38 -7.89
C TRP A 18 5.58 -3.89 -7.77
N ALA A 19 4.32 -3.55 -7.51
CA ALA A 19 3.93 -2.16 -7.33
C ALA A 19 4.65 -1.63 -6.08
N THR A 20 5.67 -0.82 -6.30
CA THR A 20 6.46 -0.19 -5.23
C THR A 20 5.59 0.84 -4.52
N GLY A 21 5.66 0.90 -3.18
CA GLY A 21 5.03 1.98 -2.43
C GLY A 21 5.54 3.34 -2.91
N GLN A 22 4.62 4.26 -3.23
CA GLN A 22 4.96 5.57 -3.79
C GLN A 22 5.58 6.49 -2.73
N GLU A 23 6.57 7.31 -3.14
CA GLU A 23 7.13 8.35 -2.29
C GLU A 23 6.08 9.45 -2.05
N ALA A 24 5.96 9.87 -0.79
CA ALA A 24 5.01 10.89 -0.38
C ALA A 24 5.56 12.30 -0.62
N ASP A 25 4.68 13.24 -0.96
CA ASP A 25 4.96 14.65 -0.82
C ASP A 25 5.02 15.05 0.68
N ILE A 26 5.34 16.29 0.95
CA ILE A 26 5.37 16.85 2.31
C ILE A 26 4.29 17.91 2.42
N ILE A 27 3.57 17.96 3.55
CA ILE A 27 2.64 19.05 3.85
C ILE A 27 2.89 19.59 5.26
N TYR A 28 2.85 20.89 5.39
CA TYR A 28 2.86 21.58 6.68
C TYR A 28 1.45 21.98 7.07
N LEU A 29 1.01 21.45 8.23
CA LEU A 29 -0.29 21.75 8.84
C LEU A 29 -0.04 22.33 10.23
N TYR A 30 -0.50 23.55 10.46
CA TYR A 30 -0.28 24.26 11.75
C TYR A 30 1.17 24.31 12.20
N GLY A 31 2.11 24.47 11.26
CA GLY A 31 3.54 24.46 11.48
C GLY A 31 4.21 23.07 11.65
N GLU A 32 3.43 22.02 11.72
CA GLU A 32 3.93 20.65 11.85
C GLU A 32 4.08 19.96 10.48
N LYS A 33 5.17 19.20 10.33
CA LYS A 33 5.49 18.44 9.12
C LYS A 33 4.76 17.11 9.11
N TRP A 34 4.08 16.82 7.99
CA TRP A 34 3.40 15.58 7.69
C TRP A 34 3.84 15.02 6.34
N MET A 35 3.77 13.71 6.17
CA MET A 35 3.83 13.07 4.84
C MET A 35 2.46 13.25 4.18
N LEU A 36 2.43 13.75 2.95
CA LEU A 36 1.20 13.81 2.14
C LEU A 36 1.14 12.54 1.29
N LEU A 37 0.28 11.60 1.67
CA LEU A 37 0.10 10.33 0.97
C LEU A 37 -0.75 10.55 -0.31
N GLY A 38 -0.17 11.26 -1.25
CA GLY A 38 -0.74 11.67 -2.51
C GLY A 38 0.16 12.70 -3.19
N ARG A 39 -0.07 12.95 -4.45
CA ARG A 39 0.71 13.90 -5.27
C ARG A 39 -0.25 14.83 -6.00
N PRO A 40 -0.65 15.96 -5.39
CA PRO A 40 -1.60 16.89 -6.00
C PRO A 40 -1.19 17.40 -7.38
N LEU A 41 0.12 17.47 -7.65
CA LEU A 41 0.65 17.91 -8.94
C LEU A 41 0.34 16.92 -10.09
N ASP A 42 0.06 15.66 -9.81
CA ASP A 42 -0.28 14.66 -10.84
C ASP A 42 -1.62 14.98 -11.54
N ASN A 43 -2.46 15.81 -10.94
CA ASN A 43 -3.74 16.25 -11.50
C ASN A 43 -3.59 17.34 -12.58
N VAL A 44 -2.40 17.96 -12.73
CA VAL A 44 -2.12 19.04 -13.70
C VAL A 44 -0.91 18.68 -14.57
N ARG A 45 -1.15 17.81 -15.54
CA ARG A 45 -0.09 17.18 -16.36
C ARG A 45 0.76 18.20 -17.13
N ASP A 46 0.17 19.27 -17.63
CA ASP A 46 0.87 20.35 -18.34
C ASP A 46 1.84 21.10 -17.41
N VAL A 47 1.42 21.42 -16.21
CA VAL A 47 2.27 22.04 -15.18
C VAL A 47 3.41 21.09 -14.79
N LYS A 48 3.09 19.83 -14.55
CA LYS A 48 4.09 18.81 -14.20
C LYS A 48 5.14 18.62 -15.30
N ALA A 49 4.72 18.63 -16.57
CA ALA A 49 5.64 18.52 -17.70
C ALA A 49 6.58 19.74 -17.78
N ARG A 50 6.07 20.97 -17.70
CA ARG A 50 6.87 22.20 -17.68
C ARG A 50 7.82 22.23 -16.47
N LEU A 51 7.34 21.85 -15.29
CA LEU A 51 8.16 21.75 -14.09
C LEU A 51 9.31 20.76 -14.28
N SER A 52 9.04 19.62 -14.91
CA SER A 52 10.07 18.61 -15.19
C SER A 52 11.19 19.14 -16.07
N LEU A 53 10.89 20.04 -16.99
CA LEU A 53 11.89 20.72 -17.86
C LEU A 53 12.67 21.82 -17.11
N ALA A 54 12.03 22.48 -16.13
CA ALA A 54 12.66 23.53 -15.33
C ALA A 54 13.61 23.00 -14.24
N LEU A 55 13.56 21.69 -13.93
CA LEU A 55 14.38 21.06 -12.90
C LEU A 55 15.56 20.28 -13.51
N PRO A 56 16.66 20.05 -12.74
CA PRO A 56 17.82 19.30 -13.22
C PRO A 56 17.42 17.94 -13.83
N GLU A 57 17.93 17.66 -15.03
CA GLU A 57 17.68 16.38 -15.71
C GLU A 57 18.31 15.20 -14.94
N ALA A 58 19.51 15.43 -14.36
CA ALA A 58 20.26 14.43 -13.58
C ALA A 58 19.64 14.10 -12.21
N ARG A 59 18.39 14.56 -11.93
CA ARG A 59 17.72 14.20 -10.68
C ARG A 59 17.45 12.71 -10.56
N THR A 60 17.62 12.19 -9.37
CA THR A 60 17.39 10.78 -9.06
C THR A 60 15.91 10.42 -9.23
N LYS A 61 15.66 9.37 -10.02
CA LYS A 61 14.33 8.80 -10.25
C LYS A 61 14.29 7.37 -9.75
N SER A 62 13.14 6.92 -9.29
CA SER A 62 12.94 5.55 -8.80
C SER A 62 11.55 5.04 -9.17
N THR A 63 11.31 3.75 -8.97
CA THR A 63 9.96 3.18 -9.13
C THR A 63 8.96 3.78 -8.12
N ALA A 64 9.43 4.24 -6.95
CA ALA A 64 8.62 4.93 -5.95
C ALA A 64 8.36 6.41 -6.31
N ASN A 65 9.23 7.03 -7.11
CA ASN A 65 9.15 8.42 -7.54
C ASN A 65 9.70 8.55 -8.97
N PRO A 66 8.88 8.24 -9.99
CA PRO A 66 9.33 8.16 -11.39
C PRO A 66 9.81 9.49 -11.99
N ASP A 67 9.34 10.61 -11.48
CA ASP A 67 9.77 11.93 -11.93
C ASP A 67 10.87 12.57 -11.06
N GLY A 68 11.19 11.94 -9.90
CA GLY A 68 12.22 12.40 -8.97
C GLY A 68 11.87 13.72 -8.27
N ILE A 69 10.57 14.06 -8.19
CA ILE A 69 10.08 15.33 -7.64
C ILE A 69 9.35 15.07 -6.34
N VAL A 70 9.63 15.83 -5.29
CA VAL A 70 8.86 15.87 -4.04
C VAL A 70 8.37 17.28 -3.83
N CYS A 71 7.06 17.46 -3.80
CA CYS A 71 6.46 18.77 -3.54
C CYS A 71 6.31 19.01 -2.04
N ILE A 72 6.48 20.28 -1.64
CA ILE A 72 6.31 20.76 -0.27
C ILE A 72 5.16 21.74 -0.25
N TRP A 73 4.13 21.38 0.49
CA TRP A 73 2.86 22.07 0.56
C TRP A 73 2.64 22.69 1.93
N SER A 74 1.81 23.72 2.00
CA SER A 74 1.24 24.22 3.26
C SER A 74 -0.25 24.56 3.13
N VAL A 75 -0.94 24.64 4.25
CA VAL A 75 -2.29 25.20 4.31
C VAL A 75 -2.23 26.51 5.06
N GLN A 76 -2.48 27.62 4.34
CA GLN A 76 -2.54 28.95 4.90
C GLN A 76 -4.01 29.39 5.06
N GLY A 77 -4.47 29.55 6.31
CA GLY A 77 -5.89 29.66 6.59
C GLY A 77 -6.62 28.39 6.15
N THR A 78 -7.32 28.45 5.04
CA THR A 78 -7.99 27.27 4.45
C THR A 78 -7.47 26.93 3.04
N HIS A 79 -6.43 27.63 2.55
CA HIS A 79 -5.97 27.45 1.17
C HIS A 79 -4.70 26.63 1.10
N LEU A 80 -4.71 25.64 0.23
CA LEU A 80 -3.56 24.82 -0.10
C LEU A 80 -2.63 25.61 -1.01
N GLN A 81 -1.34 25.65 -0.64
CA GLN A 81 -0.29 26.33 -1.38
C GLN A 81 0.87 25.38 -1.65
N LEU A 82 1.52 25.56 -2.81
CA LEU A 82 2.80 24.93 -3.08
C LEU A 82 3.90 25.88 -2.67
N ASP A 83 4.67 25.51 -1.65
CA ASP A 83 5.75 26.35 -1.11
C ASP A 83 7.07 26.12 -1.87
N SER A 84 7.40 24.86 -2.14
CA SER A 84 8.65 24.52 -2.81
C SER A 84 8.61 23.14 -3.44
N VAL A 85 9.62 22.87 -4.26
CA VAL A 85 9.84 21.59 -4.94
C VAL A 85 11.25 21.12 -4.61
N ALA A 86 11.39 19.87 -4.20
CA ALA A 86 12.66 19.25 -3.89
C ALA A 86 12.99 18.12 -4.87
N VAL A 87 14.27 18.00 -5.21
CA VAL A 87 14.85 16.92 -6.02
C VAL A 87 16.17 16.47 -5.40
N ILE A 88 16.61 15.27 -5.72
CA ILE A 88 17.93 14.75 -5.33
C ILE A 88 18.80 14.66 -6.58
N VAL A 89 20.00 15.22 -6.52
CA VAL A 89 21.00 15.12 -7.59
C VAL A 89 22.30 14.60 -6.98
N GLY A 90 22.66 13.37 -7.32
CA GLY A 90 23.72 12.64 -6.60
C GLY A 90 23.37 12.47 -5.12
N GLU A 91 24.19 12.97 -4.24
CA GLU A 91 23.97 12.96 -2.78
C GLU A 91 23.29 14.24 -2.26
N ASN A 92 23.07 15.24 -3.11
CA ASN A 92 22.56 16.54 -2.70
C ASN A 92 21.05 16.64 -2.87
N LYS A 93 20.35 17.07 -1.81
CA LYS A 93 18.96 17.49 -1.88
C LYS A 93 18.92 18.98 -2.23
N LEU A 94 18.36 19.29 -3.40
CA LEU A 94 18.13 20.65 -3.88
C LEU A 94 16.65 21.00 -3.66
N THR A 95 16.39 22.21 -3.15
CA THR A 95 15.02 22.70 -2.92
C THR A 95 14.86 24.05 -3.61
N TYR A 96 13.83 24.15 -4.42
CA TYR A 96 13.50 25.34 -5.20
C TYR A 96 12.21 25.94 -4.66
N PRO A 97 12.19 27.22 -4.21
CA PRO A 97 10.94 27.91 -3.91
C PRO A 97 10.01 27.86 -5.13
N ALA A 98 8.74 27.48 -4.94
CA ALA A 98 7.82 27.31 -6.06
C ALA A 98 7.59 28.60 -6.82
N LEU A 99 7.56 29.74 -6.11
CA LEU A 99 7.43 31.06 -6.72
C LEU A 99 8.65 31.44 -7.57
N GLY A 100 9.85 30.88 -7.31
CA GLY A 100 11.03 31.01 -8.15
C GLY A 100 10.92 30.26 -9.48
N LEU A 101 10.05 29.26 -9.56
CA LEU A 101 9.74 28.46 -10.74
C LEU A 101 8.45 28.97 -11.40
N LYS A 102 8.38 30.27 -11.72
CA LYS A 102 7.14 30.94 -12.15
C LYS A 102 6.53 30.36 -13.41
N ASP A 103 7.34 30.03 -14.40
CA ASP A 103 6.86 29.59 -15.71
C ASP A 103 5.95 28.33 -15.66
N PRO A 104 6.29 27.25 -14.98
CA PRO A 104 5.36 26.13 -14.80
C PRO A 104 4.04 26.51 -14.14
N PHE A 105 4.04 27.49 -13.23
CA PHE A 105 2.92 27.83 -12.37
C PHE A 105 2.22 29.14 -12.70
N ASP A 106 2.49 29.74 -13.86
CA ASP A 106 1.98 31.06 -14.30
C ASP A 106 0.49 31.28 -13.98
N LYS A 107 -0.36 30.31 -14.29
CA LYS A 107 -1.82 30.36 -14.09
C LYS A 107 -2.25 30.27 -12.61
N TYR A 108 -1.35 29.88 -11.73
CA TYR A 108 -1.65 29.59 -10.34
C TYR A 108 -0.95 30.55 -9.36
N ILE A 109 -0.21 31.52 -9.90
CA ILE A 109 0.38 32.58 -9.08
C ILE A 109 -0.73 33.47 -8.53
N ASN A 110 -0.78 33.59 -7.22
CA ASN A 110 -1.68 34.50 -6.52
C ASN A 110 -0.85 35.36 -5.58
N LYS A 111 -0.59 36.61 -5.98
CA LYS A 111 0.30 37.55 -5.28
C LYS A 111 1.70 36.97 -5.09
N ASP A 112 2.00 36.46 -3.91
CA ASP A 112 3.30 36.01 -3.41
C ASP A 112 3.39 34.48 -3.18
N HIS A 113 2.41 33.71 -3.69
CA HIS A 113 2.36 32.26 -3.51
C HIS A 113 1.77 31.54 -4.72
N ILE A 114 1.99 30.23 -4.80
CA ILE A 114 1.36 29.35 -5.77
C ILE A 114 0.11 28.74 -5.13
N SER A 115 -1.06 29.17 -5.58
CA SER A 115 -2.35 28.62 -5.12
C SER A 115 -2.65 27.29 -5.81
N ALA A 116 -2.88 26.24 -5.04
CA ALA A 116 -3.21 24.91 -5.55
C ALA A 116 -4.71 24.80 -5.93
N SER A 117 -5.26 25.78 -6.64
CA SER A 117 -6.68 25.87 -6.99
C SER A 117 -7.19 24.70 -7.86
N TRP A 118 -6.30 23.91 -8.45
CA TRP A 118 -6.65 22.69 -9.18
C TRP A 118 -7.01 21.51 -8.30
N VAL A 119 -6.74 21.58 -6.99
CA VAL A 119 -6.94 20.46 -6.07
C VAL A 119 -8.40 20.37 -5.65
N ASN A 120 -9.01 19.24 -5.99
CA ASN A 120 -10.37 18.87 -5.59
C ASN A 120 -10.36 17.44 -5.05
N GLY A 121 -11.20 17.18 -4.04
CA GLY A 121 -11.31 15.89 -3.39
C GLY A 121 -10.49 15.77 -2.11
N GLN A 122 -10.20 14.55 -1.70
CA GLN A 122 -9.59 14.26 -0.42
C GLN A 122 -8.10 13.96 -0.56
N LEU A 123 -7.29 14.56 0.30
CA LEU A 123 -5.88 14.25 0.51
C LEU A 123 -5.69 13.63 1.88
N ARG A 124 -4.71 12.74 2.04
CA ARG A 124 -4.39 12.11 3.31
C ARG A 124 -2.99 12.48 3.74
N ALA A 125 -2.87 13.10 4.90
CA ALA A 125 -1.62 13.40 5.58
C ALA A 125 -1.38 12.38 6.69
N ALA A 126 -0.12 11.99 6.93
CA ALA A 126 0.23 10.96 7.91
C ALA A 126 1.53 11.26 8.62
N ARG A 127 1.65 10.84 9.88
CA ARG A 127 2.89 10.90 10.68
C ARG A 127 2.94 9.84 11.78
N GLY A 128 4.12 9.69 12.39
CA GLY A 128 4.37 8.77 13.49
C GLY A 128 4.73 7.36 13.02
N LYS A 129 4.53 6.37 13.89
CA LYS A 129 4.86 4.96 13.61
C LYS A 129 3.97 4.42 12.48
N GLN A 130 4.58 3.76 11.50
CA GLN A 130 3.85 2.99 10.48
C GLN A 130 3.26 1.74 11.13
N LEU A 131 1.96 1.54 10.97
CA LEU A 131 1.20 0.43 11.57
C LEU A 131 0.90 -0.65 10.55
N TYR A 132 0.67 -0.26 9.30
CA TYR A 132 0.31 -1.12 8.19
C TYR A 132 1.01 -0.67 6.90
N TYR A 133 1.36 -1.64 6.04
CA TYR A 133 1.98 -1.36 4.75
C TYR A 133 1.64 -2.47 3.75
N GLU A 134 1.22 -2.06 2.57
CA GLU A 134 1.15 -2.89 1.37
C GLU A 134 2.04 -2.30 0.28
N HIS A 135 2.66 -3.16 -0.49
CA HIS A 135 3.60 -2.78 -1.56
C HIS A 135 2.90 -2.22 -2.79
N THR A 136 1.94 -1.30 -2.61
CA THR A 136 1.18 -0.72 -3.71
C THR A 136 0.77 0.72 -3.39
N GLY A 137 1.11 1.66 -4.27
CA GLY A 137 0.71 3.07 -4.16
C GLY A 137 0.99 3.67 -2.78
N TYR A 138 -0.05 4.22 -2.17
CA TYR A 138 -0.02 4.80 -0.81
C TYR A 138 -0.74 3.92 0.22
N ASN A 139 -0.82 2.62 0.01
CA ASN A 139 -1.47 1.68 0.92
C ASN A 139 -0.61 1.42 2.17
N ARG A 140 -0.52 2.43 2.99
CA ARG A 140 0.17 2.40 4.28
C ARG A 140 -0.55 3.31 5.27
N ASN A 141 -0.60 2.89 6.53
CA ASN A 141 -1.23 3.65 7.59
C ASN A 141 -0.25 3.92 8.72
N TYR A 142 -0.42 5.06 9.35
CA TYR A 142 0.44 5.57 10.40
C TYR A 142 -0.36 5.84 11.67
N ALA A 143 0.34 6.00 12.79
CA ALA A 143 -0.28 6.25 14.09
C ALA A 143 -1.17 7.49 14.10
N SER A 144 -0.82 8.52 13.34
CA SER A 144 -1.66 9.73 13.19
C SER A 144 -1.91 9.99 11.71
N GLU A 145 -3.18 10.14 11.35
CA GLU A 145 -3.61 10.47 9.99
C GLU A 145 -4.63 11.60 10.01
N ILE A 146 -4.57 12.44 8.98
CA ILE A 146 -5.53 13.54 8.75
C ILE A 146 -6.04 13.41 7.33
N PHE A 147 -7.35 13.41 7.17
CA PHE A 147 -8.01 13.52 5.88
C PHE A 147 -8.45 14.97 5.67
N LEU A 148 -7.99 15.58 4.59
CA LEU A 148 -8.23 16.96 4.22
C LEU A 148 -9.06 16.97 2.93
N THR A 149 -10.25 17.53 2.96
CA THR A 149 -11.10 17.65 1.77
C THR A 149 -10.98 19.06 1.20
N PHE A 150 -10.69 19.14 -0.10
CA PHE A 150 -10.51 20.39 -0.81
C PHE A 150 -11.55 20.57 -1.92
N LYS A 151 -11.93 21.82 -2.16
CA LYS A 151 -12.67 22.27 -3.35
C LYS A 151 -11.97 23.51 -3.90
N ASN A 152 -11.44 23.39 -5.13
CA ASN A 152 -10.66 24.46 -5.78
C ASN A 152 -9.50 24.98 -4.89
N GLY A 153 -8.76 24.06 -4.28
CA GLY A 153 -7.66 24.37 -3.38
C GLY A 153 -8.07 24.92 -1.99
N LYS A 154 -9.36 25.14 -1.73
CA LYS A 154 -9.87 25.56 -0.43
C LYS A 154 -10.29 24.35 0.38
N MET A 155 -9.73 24.21 1.58
CA MET A 155 -10.10 23.13 2.52
C MET A 155 -11.53 23.36 3.01
N THR A 156 -12.37 22.34 2.88
CA THR A 156 -13.78 22.34 3.26
C THR A 156 -14.09 21.43 4.44
N ASP A 157 -13.25 20.42 4.66
CA ASP A 157 -13.38 19.47 5.79
C ASP A 157 -12.01 18.93 6.21
N MET A 158 -11.90 18.59 7.48
CA MET A 158 -10.71 17.96 8.07
C MET A 158 -11.14 16.93 9.11
N LYS A 159 -10.63 15.69 8.98
CA LYS A 159 -10.87 14.60 9.95
C LYS A 159 -9.54 14.03 10.42
N THR A 160 -9.33 14.01 11.73
CA THR A 160 -8.13 13.47 12.37
C THR A 160 -8.40 12.09 12.96
N PHE A 161 -7.43 11.18 12.78
CA PHE A 161 -7.49 9.82 13.30
C PHE A 161 -6.23 9.49 14.07
N ASN A 162 -6.41 8.86 15.22
CA ASN A 162 -5.38 8.25 16.03
C ASN A 162 -5.48 6.74 15.85
N ASN A 163 -4.61 6.20 15.01
CA ASN A 163 -4.58 4.79 14.67
C ASN A 163 -3.69 4.03 15.68
N ASN A 164 -4.02 2.78 15.94
CA ASN A 164 -3.22 1.95 16.85
C ASN A 164 -3.36 0.46 16.54
N VAL A 165 -2.49 -0.34 17.12
CA VAL A 165 -2.66 -1.78 17.20
C VAL A 165 -3.70 -2.05 18.27
N ARG A 166 -4.80 -2.68 17.90
CA ARG A 166 -5.87 -3.01 18.83
C ARG A 166 -5.59 -4.31 19.57
N THR A 167 -5.13 -5.33 18.85
CA THR A 167 -4.72 -6.61 19.42
C THR A 167 -3.38 -7.01 18.80
N GLU A 168 -2.39 -7.27 19.65
CA GLU A 168 -1.13 -7.92 19.25
C GLU A 168 -1.35 -9.41 19.11
N GLY A 169 -0.70 -10.07 18.14
CA GLY A 169 -0.85 -11.50 17.98
C GLY A 169 -0.40 -12.02 16.62
N PHE A 170 -1.02 -13.08 16.18
CA PHE A 170 -0.73 -13.71 14.91
C PHE A 170 -1.12 -12.82 13.74
N ASP A 171 -0.33 -12.91 12.68
CA ASP A 171 -0.54 -12.23 11.39
C ASP A 171 -0.24 -13.25 10.30
N LEU A 172 -1.03 -13.29 9.24
CA LEU A 172 -0.87 -14.26 8.14
C LEU A 172 0.49 -14.18 7.44
N THR A 173 1.19 -13.04 7.54
CA THR A 173 2.55 -12.88 7.01
C THR A 173 3.64 -13.35 7.98
N ASN A 174 3.27 -13.69 9.22
CA ASN A 174 4.21 -14.14 10.22
C ASN A 174 4.59 -15.61 9.98
N GLY A 175 5.88 -15.89 9.80
CA GLY A 175 6.40 -17.27 9.65
C GLY A 175 5.98 -18.22 10.77
N LYS A 176 5.71 -17.73 11.99
CA LYS A 176 5.18 -18.52 13.10
C LYS A 176 3.78 -19.09 12.82
N VAL A 177 2.94 -18.35 12.06
CA VAL A 177 1.62 -18.86 11.65
C VAL A 177 1.79 -20.04 10.71
N MET A 178 2.69 -19.91 9.74
CA MET A 178 3.00 -20.99 8.80
C MET A 178 3.48 -22.26 9.53
N GLN A 179 4.41 -22.10 10.46
CA GLN A 179 4.92 -23.21 11.27
C GLN A 179 3.82 -23.83 12.13
N ALA A 180 3.04 -23.02 12.86
CA ALA A 180 1.96 -23.49 13.72
C ALA A 180 0.85 -24.21 12.94
N LEU A 181 0.57 -23.75 11.70
CA LEU A 181 -0.38 -24.45 10.81
C LEU A 181 0.17 -25.80 10.38
N GLN A 182 1.44 -25.87 9.99
CA GLN A 182 2.08 -27.11 9.57
C GLN A 182 2.13 -28.13 10.72
N ASP A 183 2.53 -27.68 11.92
CA ASP A 183 2.63 -28.52 13.12
C ASP A 183 1.26 -28.98 13.63
N GLY A 184 0.22 -28.18 13.44
CA GLY A 184 -1.16 -28.47 13.87
C GLY A 184 -1.96 -29.34 12.90
N MET A 185 -1.38 -29.73 11.75
CA MET A 185 -2.07 -30.51 10.73
C MET A 185 -1.43 -31.89 10.54
N ASP A 186 -2.17 -32.95 10.88
CA ASP A 186 -1.84 -34.31 10.40
C ASP A 186 -2.32 -34.44 8.95
N THR A 187 -1.37 -34.58 8.01
CA THR A 187 -1.65 -34.68 6.57
C THR A 187 -1.55 -36.11 6.03
N LYS A 188 -1.21 -37.09 6.86
CA LYS A 188 -1.02 -38.50 6.45
C LYS A 188 -2.27 -39.14 5.86
N GLU A 189 -3.46 -38.67 6.28
CA GLU A 189 -4.74 -39.13 5.75
C GLU A 189 -5.05 -38.69 4.32
N TYR A 190 -4.25 -37.77 3.75
CA TYR A 190 -4.44 -37.20 2.40
C TYR A 190 -3.39 -37.73 1.41
N SER A 191 -3.14 -39.04 1.46
CA SER A 191 -2.12 -39.71 0.61
C SER A 191 -2.34 -39.50 -0.91
N GLU A 192 -3.57 -39.24 -1.34
CA GLU A 192 -3.93 -38.90 -2.72
C GLU A 192 -3.32 -37.60 -3.21
N LEU A 193 -2.93 -36.70 -2.30
CA LEU A 193 -2.27 -35.42 -2.60
C LEU A 193 -0.74 -35.57 -2.65
N LYS A 194 -0.20 -36.71 -2.28
CA LYS A 194 1.25 -36.96 -2.25
C LYS A 194 1.89 -36.75 -3.63
N GLY A 195 3.03 -36.09 -3.66
CA GLY A 195 3.73 -35.76 -4.90
C GLY A 195 3.13 -34.58 -5.68
N SER A 196 2.13 -33.90 -5.08
CA SER A 196 1.57 -32.65 -5.62
C SER A 196 2.02 -31.46 -4.75
N SER A 197 2.07 -30.26 -5.34
CA SER A 197 2.18 -29.02 -4.55
C SER A 197 0.78 -28.62 -4.10
N VAL A 198 0.55 -28.60 -2.80
CA VAL A 198 -0.75 -28.26 -2.20
C VAL A 198 -0.66 -26.88 -1.58
N LEU A 199 -1.61 -26.00 -1.92
CA LEU A 199 -1.68 -24.63 -1.40
C LEU A 199 -3.02 -24.41 -0.71
N ALA A 200 -3.02 -23.79 0.46
CA ALA A 200 -4.24 -23.25 1.06
C ALA A 200 -4.31 -21.75 0.85
N ARG A 201 -5.40 -21.28 0.25
CA ARG A 201 -5.74 -19.85 0.15
C ARG A 201 -6.78 -19.51 1.19
N ILE A 202 -6.44 -18.57 2.07
CA ILE A 202 -7.29 -18.07 3.14
C ILE A 202 -7.79 -16.69 2.75
N SER A 203 -9.07 -16.43 2.99
CA SER A 203 -9.71 -15.11 2.82
C SER A 203 -10.89 -14.96 3.78
N ASP A 204 -11.50 -13.77 3.78
CA ASP A 204 -12.74 -13.46 4.48
C ASP A 204 -12.66 -13.83 5.99
N MET A 205 -11.54 -13.47 6.64
CA MET A 205 -11.34 -13.74 8.07
C MET A 205 -12.26 -12.85 8.92
N ASP A 206 -13.11 -13.50 9.71
CA ASP A 206 -13.95 -12.86 10.73
C ASP A 206 -13.26 -12.99 12.10
N ILE A 207 -12.68 -11.89 12.57
CA ILE A 207 -11.94 -11.82 13.84
C ILE A 207 -12.65 -10.82 14.76
N ASN A 208 -12.97 -11.26 15.97
CA ASN A 208 -13.61 -10.40 16.95
C ASN A 208 -12.63 -9.38 17.59
N LYS A 209 -13.17 -8.52 18.47
CA LYS A 209 -12.41 -7.45 19.13
C LYS A 209 -11.28 -7.94 20.05
N SER A 210 -11.32 -9.20 20.49
CA SER A 210 -10.28 -9.83 21.31
C SER A 210 -9.21 -10.55 20.48
N GLY A 211 -9.30 -10.52 19.15
CA GLY A 211 -8.35 -11.21 18.26
C GLY A 211 -8.66 -12.70 18.07
N GLU A 212 -9.87 -13.15 18.37
CA GLU A 212 -10.29 -14.53 18.19
C GLU A 212 -10.92 -14.73 16.82
N LEU A 213 -10.43 -15.70 16.03
CA LEU A 213 -10.97 -16.02 14.70
C LEU A 213 -12.27 -16.81 14.86
N LYS A 214 -13.38 -16.20 14.45
CA LYS A 214 -14.71 -16.82 14.43
C LYS A 214 -14.89 -17.67 13.19
N ASP A 215 -14.53 -17.12 12.04
CA ASP A 215 -14.64 -17.81 10.76
C ASP A 215 -13.65 -17.30 9.71
N CYS A 216 -13.42 -18.11 8.65
CA CYS A 216 -12.67 -17.73 7.47
C CYS A 216 -13.05 -18.63 6.30
N LYS A 217 -12.73 -18.19 5.10
CA LYS A 217 -12.84 -18.99 3.89
C LYS A 217 -11.50 -19.63 3.58
N VAL A 218 -11.49 -20.93 3.36
CA VAL A 218 -10.31 -21.69 2.98
C VAL A 218 -10.59 -22.35 1.64
N ARG A 219 -9.64 -22.29 0.70
CA ARG A 219 -9.67 -23.02 -0.57
C ARG A 219 -8.38 -23.80 -0.70
N ILE A 220 -8.48 -25.05 -1.08
CA ILE A 220 -7.33 -25.92 -1.36
C ILE A 220 -7.08 -25.96 -2.85
N ILE A 221 -5.84 -25.65 -3.23
CA ILE A 221 -5.40 -25.66 -4.63
C ILE A 221 -4.28 -26.70 -4.76
N MET A 222 -4.52 -27.73 -5.55
CA MET A 222 -3.52 -28.73 -5.92
C MET A 222 -2.84 -28.32 -7.23
N ARG A 223 -1.51 -28.40 -7.27
CA ARG A 223 -0.71 -28.21 -8.49
C ARG A 223 0.04 -29.49 -8.80
N LYS A 224 -0.21 -30.06 -9.96
CA LYS A 224 0.44 -31.28 -10.46
C LYS A 224 0.67 -31.16 -11.96
N ASN A 225 1.86 -31.51 -12.44
CA ASN A 225 2.22 -31.51 -13.86
C ASN A 225 1.91 -30.19 -14.59
N GLY A 226 2.10 -29.04 -13.92
CA GLY A 226 1.84 -27.71 -14.51
C GLY A 226 0.37 -27.25 -14.47
N TYR A 227 -0.55 -28.10 -14.04
CA TYR A 227 -1.98 -27.77 -13.89
C TYR A 227 -2.31 -27.40 -12.45
N SER A 228 -3.23 -26.43 -12.31
CA SER A 228 -3.78 -26.04 -10.99
C SER A 228 -5.26 -26.40 -10.93
N THR A 229 -5.66 -27.13 -9.90
CA THR A 229 -7.05 -27.56 -9.67
C THR A 229 -7.47 -27.15 -8.27
N GLU A 230 -8.62 -26.47 -8.14
CA GLU A 230 -9.24 -26.21 -6.83
C GLU A 230 -9.99 -27.47 -6.39
N LEU A 231 -9.66 -27.96 -5.19
CA LEU A 231 -10.31 -29.12 -4.59
C LEU A 231 -11.52 -28.65 -3.77
N THR A 232 -12.68 -28.65 -4.39
CA THR A 232 -13.93 -28.18 -3.76
C THR A 232 -14.43 -29.15 -2.72
N ASN A 233 -14.81 -28.66 -1.52
CA ASN A 233 -15.30 -29.45 -0.39
C ASN A 233 -14.32 -30.52 0.11
N HIS A 234 -13.04 -30.32 -0.10
CA HIS A 234 -12.03 -31.27 0.39
C HIS A 234 -11.89 -31.19 1.93
N PRO A 235 -11.78 -32.34 2.64
CA PRO A 235 -11.69 -32.36 4.11
C PRO A 235 -10.55 -31.52 4.69
N LEU A 236 -9.47 -31.34 3.95
CA LEU A 236 -8.33 -30.48 4.30
C LEU A 236 -8.75 -29.02 4.52
N GLU A 237 -9.79 -28.51 3.83
CA GLU A 237 -10.33 -27.15 4.08
C GLU A 237 -10.75 -26.97 5.54
N LYS A 238 -11.52 -27.94 6.07
CA LYS A 238 -11.97 -27.94 7.46
C LYS A 238 -10.80 -28.07 8.44
N ARG A 239 -9.80 -28.88 8.09
CA ARG A 239 -8.60 -29.08 8.92
C ARG A 239 -7.81 -27.78 9.04
N VAL A 240 -7.52 -27.11 7.92
CA VAL A 240 -6.85 -25.80 7.89
C VAL A 240 -7.64 -24.77 8.69
N LYS A 241 -8.95 -24.70 8.48
CA LYS A 241 -9.82 -23.76 9.19
C LYS A 241 -9.79 -23.96 10.71
N ASN A 242 -9.83 -25.22 11.18
CA ASN A 242 -9.72 -25.52 12.59
C ASN A 242 -8.33 -25.17 13.16
N ALA A 243 -7.26 -25.45 12.44
CA ALA A 243 -5.91 -25.08 12.85
C ALA A 243 -5.77 -23.54 12.99
N LEU A 244 -6.33 -22.78 12.05
CA LEU A 244 -6.36 -21.30 12.13
C LEU A 244 -7.16 -20.80 13.34
N LYS A 245 -8.31 -21.42 13.66
CA LYS A 245 -9.13 -21.05 14.82
C LYS A 245 -8.44 -21.31 16.15
N ASN A 246 -7.56 -22.29 16.21
CA ASN A 246 -6.77 -22.59 17.41
C ASN A 246 -5.63 -21.58 17.64
N LEU A 247 -5.26 -20.80 16.61
CA LEU A 247 -4.32 -19.69 16.75
C LEU A 247 -5.05 -18.48 17.34
N SER A 248 -4.58 -17.99 18.48
CA SER A 248 -5.16 -16.81 19.15
C SER A 248 -4.11 -16.18 20.07
N PRO A 249 -4.13 -14.85 20.23
CA PRO A 249 -4.95 -13.89 19.49
C PRO A 249 -4.39 -13.57 18.10
N TRP A 250 -5.27 -13.14 17.22
CA TRP A 250 -4.91 -12.56 15.91
C TRP A 250 -4.68 -11.06 16.04
N ARG A 251 -3.72 -10.56 15.25
CA ARG A 251 -3.42 -9.13 15.21
C ARG A 251 -4.54 -8.36 14.52
N THR A 252 -5.06 -7.34 15.20
CA THR A 252 -6.03 -6.40 14.65
C THR A 252 -5.56 -4.96 14.82
N LEU A 253 -5.90 -4.10 13.87
CA LEU A 253 -5.57 -2.68 13.87
C LEU A 253 -6.86 -1.84 13.97
N TYR A 254 -6.76 -0.69 14.63
CA TYR A 254 -7.78 0.34 14.58
C TYR A 254 -7.26 1.44 13.64
N ILE A 255 -7.83 1.51 12.44
CA ILE A 255 -7.38 2.41 11.37
C ILE A 255 -8.55 3.25 10.88
N ASN A 256 -8.41 4.57 10.97
CA ASN A 256 -9.36 5.55 10.42
C ASN A 256 -10.82 5.30 10.88
N GLY A 257 -10.98 4.98 12.16
CA GLY A 257 -12.29 4.70 12.77
C GLY A 257 -12.76 3.25 12.66
N ASN A 258 -12.03 2.37 11.97
CA ASN A 258 -12.44 0.98 11.74
C ASN A 258 -11.43 -0.02 12.32
N VAL A 259 -11.93 -1.17 12.76
CA VAL A 259 -11.06 -2.31 13.06
C VAL A 259 -10.79 -3.06 11.75
N ILE A 260 -9.51 -3.24 11.43
CA ILE A 260 -9.07 -3.99 10.26
C ILE A 260 -8.15 -5.13 10.66
N ILE A 261 -8.11 -6.14 9.81
CA ILE A 261 -7.22 -7.29 9.91
C ILE A 261 -6.13 -7.11 8.85
N PRO A 262 -4.85 -6.96 9.24
CA PRO A 262 -3.77 -6.90 8.28
C PRO A 262 -3.71 -8.18 7.45
N HIS A 263 -3.50 -8.04 6.15
CA HIS A 263 -3.28 -9.19 5.26
C HIS A 263 -4.40 -10.24 5.35
N SER A 264 -5.67 -9.81 5.22
CA SER A 264 -6.86 -10.67 5.32
C SER A 264 -6.94 -11.77 4.25
N THR A 265 -6.04 -11.78 3.27
CA THR A 265 -5.93 -12.82 2.24
C THR A 265 -4.47 -13.29 2.15
N PHE A 266 -4.27 -14.58 2.21
CA PHE A 266 -2.94 -15.20 2.14
C PHE A 266 -3.01 -16.59 1.49
N THR A 267 -1.91 -17.01 0.85
CA THR A 267 -1.77 -18.37 0.30
C THR A 267 -0.48 -18.98 0.87
N PHE A 268 -0.58 -20.16 1.47
CA PHE A 268 0.57 -20.87 2.01
C PHE A 268 0.64 -22.32 1.51
N PRO A 269 1.86 -22.88 1.35
CA PRO A 269 2.05 -24.28 1.01
C PRO A 269 1.70 -25.20 2.19
N ILE A 270 1.11 -26.37 1.87
CA ILE A 270 0.88 -27.47 2.80
C ILE A 270 1.78 -28.62 2.40
N THR A 271 2.60 -29.09 3.33
CA THR A 271 3.38 -30.31 3.12
C THR A 271 2.47 -31.51 3.41
N VAL A 272 2.34 -32.42 2.45
CA VAL A 272 1.62 -33.70 2.60
C VAL A 272 2.64 -34.81 2.74
N GLU A 273 2.67 -35.46 3.91
CA GLU A 273 3.60 -36.53 4.27
C GLU A 273 3.23 -37.91 3.68
#